data_dfd24edb1ebec3874ecbfff425279698
#
_entry.id   dfd24edb1ebec3874ecbfff425279698
#
_cell.length_a   1.000
_cell.length_b   1.000
_cell.length_c   1.000
_cell.angle_alpha   90.00
_cell.angle_beta   90.00
_cell.angle_gamma   90.00
#
_symmetry.space_group_name_H-M   'P 1'
#
loop_
_entity.id
_entity.type
_entity.pdbx_description
1 polymer ?
#
loop_
_entity_poly.entity_id
_entity_poly.type
_entity_poly.pdbx_seq_one_letter_code
_entity_poly.pdbx_strand_id
1 'polypeptide(L)'
;MDIIKNIEIAKVAARLAGKNLKDNYNSLNVTQLEEGRDIKLKADLESEKLIIEYISNESDYPILGEETGKSNLDLEDIFWVVDPLDGTANYNRGIPISAVSIALVENNNPVIGVIYDFNTDELYEGSVSSKAMMNDKPIFVSDIKDKSRGTLVTGLPVAMNYDEKNMQTLINNFQAWKKVRMIGSAAIASIYVASGKAELYTESGTNLWDVAAGVAICRAAGGHAVISNLSNDFSLDIEISNNLI
;
A
#
# COMPACT_ATOMS: atom_id res chain seq x y z
N MET A 1 19.33 12.99 -4.02
CA MET A 1 18.77 11.74 -3.41
C MET A 1 19.43 10.52 -4.07
N ASP A 2 19.88 9.54 -3.27
CA ASP A 2 20.43 8.26 -3.78
C ASP A 2 19.32 7.21 -3.80
N ILE A 3 18.77 6.94 -4.98
CA ILE A 3 17.64 6.00 -5.17
C ILE A 3 18.01 4.57 -4.74
N ILE A 4 19.22 4.11 -5.13
CA ILE A 4 19.64 2.72 -4.85
C ILE A 4 19.81 2.51 -3.34
N LYS A 5 20.50 3.43 -2.67
CA LYS A 5 20.67 3.37 -1.21
C LYS A 5 19.31 3.36 -0.51
N ASN A 6 18.37 4.23 -0.91
CA ASN A 6 17.08 4.34 -0.24
C ASN A 6 16.17 3.13 -0.51
N ILE A 7 16.24 2.49 -1.69
CA ILE A 7 15.55 1.22 -1.93
C ILE A 7 16.06 0.14 -0.95
N GLU A 8 17.38 0.00 -0.80
CA GLU A 8 17.95 -1.00 0.12
C GLU A 8 17.56 -0.73 1.58
N ILE A 9 17.52 0.54 2.01
CA ILE A 9 17.02 0.91 3.35
C ILE A 9 15.57 0.42 3.52
N ALA A 10 14.68 0.73 2.58
CA ALA A 10 13.28 0.31 2.65
C ALA A 10 13.12 -1.22 2.64
N LYS A 11 13.90 -1.94 1.81
CA LYS A 11 13.88 -3.42 1.75
C LYS A 11 14.26 -4.06 3.08
N VAL A 12 15.34 -3.58 3.71
CA VAL A 12 15.77 -4.12 5.00
C VAL A 12 14.74 -3.82 6.08
N ALA A 13 14.23 -2.57 6.16
CA ALA A 13 13.21 -2.18 7.12
C ALA A 13 11.93 -3.03 6.97
N ALA A 14 11.43 -3.21 5.74
CA ALA A 14 10.25 -4.00 5.46
C ALA A 14 10.42 -5.48 5.85
N ARG A 15 11.59 -6.08 5.55
CA ARG A 15 11.88 -7.47 5.94
C ARG A 15 12.01 -7.65 7.45
N LEU A 16 12.62 -6.69 8.16
CA LEU A 16 12.72 -6.73 9.62
C LEU A 16 11.34 -6.74 10.26
N ALA A 17 10.46 -5.80 9.86
CA ALA A 17 9.10 -5.70 10.37
C ALA A 17 8.26 -6.93 9.98
N GLY A 18 8.23 -7.31 8.71
CA GLY A 18 7.45 -8.45 8.25
C GLY A 18 7.88 -9.78 8.85
N LYS A 19 9.20 -9.98 9.07
CA LYS A 19 9.69 -11.15 9.81
C LYS A 19 9.20 -11.14 11.26
N ASN A 20 9.26 -10.00 11.94
CA ASN A 20 8.75 -9.86 13.30
C ASN A 20 7.25 -10.18 13.37
N LEU A 21 6.45 -9.63 12.44
CA LEU A 21 5.01 -9.88 12.33
C LEU A 21 4.70 -11.37 12.17
N LYS A 22 5.45 -12.08 11.31
CA LYS A 22 5.27 -13.50 11.03
C LYS A 22 5.68 -14.38 12.21
N ASP A 23 6.88 -14.18 12.73
CA ASP A 23 7.46 -15.04 13.76
C ASP A 23 6.77 -14.88 15.12
N ASN A 24 6.25 -13.68 15.40
CA ASN A 24 5.64 -13.32 16.68
C ASN A 24 4.13 -13.13 16.62
N TYR A 25 3.46 -13.68 15.61
CA TYR A 25 2.01 -13.50 15.36
C TYR A 25 1.16 -13.61 16.64
N ASN A 26 1.30 -14.71 17.39
CA ASN A 26 0.48 -14.96 18.59
C ASN A 26 0.65 -13.92 19.70
N SER A 27 1.84 -13.31 19.82
CA SER A 27 2.14 -12.31 20.85
C SER A 27 1.87 -10.88 20.40
N LEU A 28 1.81 -10.65 19.11
CA LEU A 28 1.56 -9.35 18.47
C LEU A 28 0.09 -9.16 18.07
N ASN A 29 -0.63 -10.25 17.79
CA ASN A 29 -2.05 -10.21 17.44
C ASN A 29 -2.93 -9.96 18.69
N VAL A 30 -2.71 -8.81 19.32
CA VAL A 30 -3.41 -8.35 20.52
C VAL A 30 -4.03 -6.99 20.20
N THR A 31 -5.37 -6.93 20.23
CA THR A 31 -6.13 -5.70 19.97
C THR A 31 -5.82 -4.65 21.05
N GLN A 32 -5.39 -3.47 20.62
CA GLN A 32 -5.14 -2.32 21.45
C GLN A 32 -6.34 -1.36 21.43
N LEU A 33 -6.91 -1.17 20.26
CA LEU A 33 -8.08 -0.32 20.04
C LEU A 33 -8.96 -0.94 18.95
N GLU A 34 -10.26 -0.82 19.10
CA GLU A 34 -11.26 -1.16 18.10
C GLU A 34 -12.30 -0.04 18.07
N GLU A 35 -12.40 0.69 16.95
CA GLU A 35 -13.32 1.80 16.79
C GLU A 35 -13.97 1.76 15.40
N GLY A 36 -15.28 1.47 15.37
CA GLY A 36 -16.03 1.36 14.12
C GLY A 36 -15.54 0.23 13.22
N ARG A 37 -14.86 0.58 12.13
CA ARG A 37 -14.25 -0.39 11.18
C ARG A 37 -12.74 -0.53 11.36
N ASP A 38 -12.16 0.27 12.23
CA ASP A 38 -10.73 0.34 12.45
C ASP A 38 -10.32 -0.55 13.63
N ILE A 39 -9.22 -1.28 13.45
CA ILE A 39 -8.63 -2.18 14.45
C ILE A 39 -7.15 -1.86 14.51
N LYS A 40 -6.66 -1.51 15.71
CA LYS A 40 -5.24 -1.34 15.99
C LYS A 40 -4.73 -2.47 16.88
N LEU A 41 -3.67 -3.08 16.44
CA LEU A 41 -3.03 -4.18 17.17
C LEU A 41 -1.71 -3.72 17.78
N LYS A 42 -1.22 -4.48 18.74
CA LYS A 42 0.16 -4.34 19.21
C LYS A 42 1.16 -4.54 18.06
N ALA A 43 0.78 -5.32 17.05
CA ALA A 43 1.56 -5.58 15.84
C ALA A 43 1.92 -4.30 15.07
N ASP A 44 0.95 -3.39 14.89
CA ASP A 44 1.12 -2.14 14.16
C ASP A 44 2.20 -1.28 14.85
N LEU A 45 2.04 -1.01 16.15
CA LEU A 45 2.96 -0.18 16.93
C LEU A 45 4.39 -0.74 17.01
N GLU A 46 4.52 -2.05 17.25
CA GLU A 46 5.84 -2.68 17.36
C GLU A 46 6.55 -2.73 16.00
N SER A 47 5.80 -2.95 14.92
CA SER A 47 6.35 -2.94 13.56
C SER A 47 6.77 -1.55 13.12
N GLU A 48 5.93 -0.52 13.38
CA GLU A 48 6.29 0.86 13.05
C GLU A 48 7.54 1.28 13.80
N LYS A 49 7.65 0.96 15.09
CA LYS A 49 8.85 1.27 15.88
C LYS A 49 10.11 0.67 15.29
N LEU A 50 10.07 -0.60 14.86
CA LEU A 50 11.22 -1.26 14.21
C LEU A 50 11.62 -0.57 12.91
N ILE A 51 10.62 -0.20 12.09
CA ILE A 51 10.85 0.48 10.81
C ILE A 51 11.47 1.87 11.04
N ILE A 52 10.87 2.67 11.95
CA ILE A 52 11.34 4.02 12.26
C ILE A 52 12.76 3.98 12.82
N GLU A 53 13.05 3.08 13.77
CA GLU A 53 14.39 2.93 14.36
C GLU A 53 15.44 2.62 13.28
N TYR A 54 15.14 1.68 12.37
CA TYR A 54 16.07 1.32 11.31
C TYR A 54 16.25 2.46 10.31
N ILE A 55 15.17 3.05 9.80
CA ILE A 55 15.24 4.12 8.80
C ILE A 55 15.96 5.34 9.37
N SER A 56 15.68 5.77 10.61
CA SER A 56 16.31 6.93 11.23
C SER A 56 17.81 6.78 11.47
N ASN A 57 18.33 5.54 11.56
CA ASN A 57 19.77 5.30 11.64
C ASN A 57 20.48 5.37 10.29
N GLU A 58 19.75 5.21 9.18
CA GLU A 58 20.32 5.12 7.83
C GLU A 58 20.00 6.34 6.93
N SER A 59 19.02 7.17 7.33
CA SER A 59 18.49 8.28 6.55
C SER A 59 18.05 9.43 7.45
N ASP A 60 18.35 10.68 7.02
CA ASP A 60 17.97 11.90 7.73
C ASP A 60 16.57 12.42 7.31
N TYR A 61 15.92 11.80 6.32
CA TYR A 61 14.58 12.23 5.87
C TYR A 61 13.52 11.99 6.94
N PRO A 62 12.58 12.96 7.16
CA PRO A 62 11.49 12.77 8.11
C PRO A 62 10.59 11.60 7.72
N ILE A 63 9.87 11.04 8.69
CA ILE A 63 9.02 9.87 8.52
C ILE A 63 7.58 10.24 8.86
N LEU A 64 6.66 9.91 7.96
CA LEU A 64 5.22 9.88 8.17
C LEU A 64 4.81 8.42 8.38
N GLY A 65 4.42 8.06 9.59
CA GLY A 65 3.89 6.74 9.93
C GLY A 65 2.38 6.76 10.11
N GLU A 66 1.73 5.62 9.89
CA GLU A 66 0.30 5.45 10.13
C GLU A 66 -0.05 5.66 11.61
N GLU A 67 0.71 5.04 12.51
CA GLU A 67 0.42 4.99 13.93
C GLU A 67 0.89 6.23 14.69
N THR A 68 2.08 6.72 14.38
CA THR A 68 2.69 7.88 15.05
C THR A 68 2.36 9.20 14.37
N GLY A 69 1.79 9.15 13.16
CA GLY A 69 1.52 10.35 12.37
C GLY A 69 2.82 11.03 11.93
N LYS A 70 2.79 12.36 11.84
CA LYS A 70 4.01 13.15 11.59
C LYS A 70 4.91 13.01 12.81
N SER A 71 6.14 12.49 12.61
CA SER A 71 7.23 12.76 13.54
C SER A 71 7.26 14.29 13.76
N ASN A 72 7.62 14.76 14.94
CA ASN A 72 7.60 16.19 15.35
C ASN A 72 8.32 17.17 14.40
N LEU A 73 8.71 16.75 13.22
CA LEU A 73 9.35 17.51 12.16
C LEU A 73 8.29 17.91 11.12
N ASP A 74 8.36 19.14 10.65
CA ASP A 74 7.65 19.53 9.43
C ASP A 74 8.10 18.59 8.30
N LEU A 75 7.16 18.04 7.54
CA LEU A 75 7.51 17.26 6.38
C LEU A 75 8.19 18.18 5.35
N GLU A 76 9.40 17.82 5.03
CA GLU A 76 10.18 18.48 3.99
C GLU A 76 9.72 18.03 2.60
N ASP A 77 10.37 18.52 1.55
CA ASP A 77 10.08 18.11 0.17
C ASP A 77 10.28 16.59 -0.05
N ILE A 78 11.16 15.96 0.78
CA ILE A 78 11.43 14.51 0.73
C ILE A 78 11.16 13.90 2.11
N PHE A 79 10.33 12.87 2.15
CA PHE A 79 9.99 12.16 3.38
C PHE A 79 9.62 10.70 3.14
N TRP A 80 9.85 9.86 4.15
CA TRP A 80 9.40 8.49 4.18
C TRP A 80 7.91 8.41 4.54
N VAL A 81 7.22 7.45 3.96
CA VAL A 81 5.83 7.12 4.27
C VAL A 81 5.78 5.64 4.59
N VAL A 82 5.22 5.30 5.76
CA VAL A 82 5.26 3.95 6.33
C VAL A 82 3.86 3.51 6.75
N ASP A 83 3.44 2.37 6.24
CA ASP A 83 2.37 1.55 6.81
C ASP A 83 3.02 0.25 7.35
N PRO A 84 3.05 0.09 8.67
CA PRO A 84 3.74 -1.03 9.31
C PRO A 84 3.04 -2.38 9.10
N LEU A 85 1.72 -2.36 8.88
CA LEU A 85 0.89 -3.56 8.71
C LEU A 85 -0.38 -3.24 7.91
N ASP A 86 -0.28 -2.99 6.62
CA ASP A 86 -1.45 -2.89 5.75
C ASP A 86 -2.26 -4.20 5.76
N GLY A 87 -3.56 -4.09 5.96
CA GLY A 87 -4.45 -5.23 6.14
C GLY A 87 -4.53 -5.76 7.58
N THR A 88 -4.48 -4.88 8.59
CA THR A 88 -4.56 -5.20 10.02
C THR A 88 -5.75 -6.09 10.37
N ALA A 89 -6.94 -5.84 9.80
CA ALA A 89 -8.12 -6.68 9.99
C ALA A 89 -7.94 -8.11 9.46
N ASN A 90 -7.24 -8.28 8.34
CA ASN A 90 -6.89 -9.59 7.80
C ASN A 90 -5.89 -10.31 8.71
N TYR A 91 -4.83 -9.60 9.13
CA TYR A 91 -3.83 -10.13 10.05
C TYR A 91 -4.47 -10.59 11.36
N ASN A 92 -5.35 -9.77 11.95
CA ASN A 92 -6.08 -10.12 13.18
C ASN A 92 -6.85 -11.44 13.05
N ARG A 93 -7.42 -11.71 11.87
CA ARG A 93 -8.23 -12.91 11.59
C ARG A 93 -7.42 -14.09 11.04
N GLY A 94 -6.09 -13.94 10.88
CA GLY A 94 -5.24 -14.96 10.28
C GLY A 94 -5.49 -15.16 8.78
N ILE A 95 -6.06 -14.15 8.09
CA ILE A 95 -6.20 -14.16 6.64
C ILE A 95 -4.86 -13.70 6.05
N PRO A 96 -4.19 -14.51 5.19
CA PRO A 96 -2.82 -14.23 4.75
C PRO A 96 -2.79 -13.18 3.61
N ILE A 97 -3.42 -12.01 3.84
CA ILE A 97 -3.48 -10.86 2.93
C ILE A 97 -3.16 -9.62 3.75
N SER A 98 -1.89 -9.41 3.99
CA SER A 98 -1.34 -8.25 4.71
C SER A 98 0.13 -8.07 4.34
N ALA A 99 0.61 -6.83 4.40
CA ALA A 99 1.97 -6.49 3.97
C ALA A 99 2.54 -5.33 4.80
N VAL A 100 3.87 -5.17 4.75
CA VAL A 100 4.56 -3.94 5.15
C VAL A 100 4.72 -3.06 3.92
N SER A 101 4.37 -1.78 4.00
CA SER A 101 4.43 -0.81 2.91
C SER A 101 5.33 0.37 3.28
N ILE A 102 6.37 0.62 2.50
CA ILE A 102 7.33 1.71 2.73
C ILE A 102 7.57 2.46 1.42
N ALA A 103 7.38 3.77 1.44
CA ALA A 103 7.63 4.64 0.29
C ALA A 103 8.57 5.80 0.64
N LEU A 104 9.28 6.31 -0.36
CA LEU A 104 9.89 7.62 -0.30
C LEU A 104 9.14 8.55 -1.25
N VAL A 105 8.72 9.70 -0.73
CA VAL A 105 7.95 10.71 -1.46
C VAL A 105 8.82 11.94 -1.65
N GLU A 106 8.83 12.51 -2.85
CA GLU A 106 9.49 13.77 -3.20
C GLU A 106 8.47 14.70 -3.84
N ASN A 107 8.27 15.89 -3.29
CA ASN A 107 7.32 16.91 -3.79
C ASN A 107 5.90 16.30 -3.99
N ASN A 108 5.38 15.61 -3.01
CA ASN A 108 4.11 14.89 -3.02
C ASN A 108 4.00 13.78 -4.10
N ASN A 109 5.11 13.35 -4.69
CA ASN A 109 5.15 12.28 -5.68
C ASN A 109 5.91 11.07 -5.11
N PRO A 110 5.29 9.88 -5.01
CA PRO A 110 5.99 8.66 -4.62
C PRO A 110 7.07 8.30 -5.65
N VAL A 111 8.33 8.28 -5.20
CA VAL A 111 9.51 8.06 -6.06
C VAL A 111 10.19 6.72 -5.84
N ILE A 112 10.00 6.12 -4.66
CA ILE A 112 10.41 4.76 -4.32
C ILE A 112 9.23 4.08 -3.63
N GLY A 113 9.02 2.80 -3.92
CA GLY A 113 8.08 1.95 -3.20
C GLY A 113 8.69 0.58 -2.93
N VAL A 114 8.46 0.08 -1.73
CA VAL A 114 8.76 -1.29 -1.31
C VAL A 114 7.55 -1.83 -0.55
N ILE A 115 7.05 -2.99 -0.98
CA ILE A 115 5.97 -3.72 -0.30
C ILE A 115 6.45 -5.14 -0.05
N TYR A 116 6.38 -5.58 1.19
CA TYR A 116 6.75 -6.93 1.58
C TYR A 116 5.54 -7.73 2.07
N ASP A 117 5.05 -8.64 1.23
CA ASP A 117 4.10 -9.68 1.62
C ASP A 117 4.86 -10.76 2.41
N PHE A 118 4.85 -10.63 3.74
CA PHE A 118 5.54 -11.57 4.63
C PHE A 118 4.85 -12.94 4.73
N ASN A 119 3.60 -13.07 4.26
CA ASN A 119 2.89 -14.34 4.25
C ASN A 119 3.47 -15.27 3.17
N THR A 120 3.75 -14.71 1.99
CA THR A 120 4.29 -15.43 0.82
C THR A 120 5.80 -15.31 0.65
N ASP A 121 6.46 -14.46 1.44
CA ASP A 121 7.87 -14.06 1.30
C ASP A 121 8.16 -13.42 -0.07
N GLU A 122 7.22 -12.58 -0.54
CA GLU A 122 7.36 -11.82 -1.77
C GLU A 122 7.66 -10.36 -1.46
N LEU A 123 8.82 -9.86 -1.87
CA LEU A 123 9.21 -8.46 -1.75
C LEU A 123 9.11 -7.78 -3.11
N TYR A 124 8.29 -6.76 -3.19
CA TYR A 124 8.08 -5.93 -4.37
C TYR A 124 8.78 -4.59 -4.19
N GLU A 125 9.46 -4.14 -5.23
CA GLU A 125 10.15 -2.86 -5.23
C GLU A 125 10.01 -2.16 -6.59
N GLY A 126 10.07 -0.83 -6.60
CA GLY A 126 10.06 -0.03 -7.82
C GLY A 126 10.39 1.43 -7.52
N SER A 127 10.91 2.13 -8.54
CA SER A 127 11.21 3.55 -8.41
C SER A 127 11.06 4.28 -9.74
N VAL A 128 11.11 5.61 -9.71
CA VAL A 128 11.08 6.47 -10.91
C VAL A 128 12.26 6.23 -11.86
N SER A 129 13.34 5.58 -11.41
CA SER A 129 14.55 5.30 -12.21
C SER A 129 14.88 3.83 -12.34
N SER A 130 14.08 2.92 -11.77
CA SER A 130 14.29 1.47 -11.87
C SER A 130 13.03 0.75 -12.32
N LYS A 131 13.18 -0.44 -12.88
CA LYS A 131 12.04 -1.34 -13.17
C LYS A 131 11.46 -1.87 -11.86
N ALA A 132 10.17 -2.20 -11.90
CA ALA A 132 9.55 -2.93 -10.80
C ALA A 132 10.06 -4.38 -10.76
N MET A 133 10.35 -4.84 -9.56
CA MET A 133 10.87 -6.19 -9.30
C MET A 133 10.05 -6.88 -8.21
N MET A 134 9.97 -8.20 -8.28
CA MET A 134 9.49 -9.08 -7.21
C MET A 134 10.56 -10.13 -6.95
N ASN A 135 11.17 -10.13 -5.76
CA ASN A 135 12.28 -11.03 -5.42
C ASN A 135 13.32 -11.07 -6.55
N ASP A 136 13.85 -9.90 -6.94
CA ASP A 136 14.87 -9.69 -7.98
C ASP A 136 14.44 -10.12 -9.41
N LYS A 137 13.17 -10.42 -9.64
CA LYS A 137 12.62 -10.73 -10.96
C LYS A 137 11.74 -9.57 -11.45
N PRO A 138 11.93 -9.10 -12.69
CA PRO A 138 11.11 -8.01 -13.22
C PRO A 138 9.64 -8.41 -13.32
N ILE A 139 8.77 -7.47 -12.94
CA ILE A 139 7.31 -7.60 -13.06
C ILE A 139 6.77 -6.51 -13.99
N PHE A 140 5.61 -6.77 -14.56
CA PHE A 140 4.92 -5.87 -15.48
C PHE A 140 3.42 -5.94 -15.22
N VAL A 141 2.73 -4.84 -15.50
CA VAL A 141 1.27 -4.82 -15.53
C VAL A 141 0.72 -5.74 -16.65
N SER A 142 -0.56 -6.10 -16.56
CA SER A 142 -1.21 -6.95 -17.57
C SER A 142 -1.42 -6.22 -18.90
N ASP A 143 -1.61 -6.98 -19.98
CA ASP A 143 -1.92 -6.47 -21.33
C ASP A 143 -3.43 -6.49 -21.65
N ILE A 144 -4.29 -6.79 -20.69
CA ILE A 144 -5.75 -6.83 -20.85
C ILE A 144 -6.30 -5.40 -21.02
N LYS A 145 -7.11 -5.21 -22.09
CA LYS A 145 -7.66 -3.91 -22.49
C LYS A 145 -9.17 -3.79 -22.30
N ASP A 146 -9.82 -4.85 -21.83
CA ASP A 146 -11.28 -4.92 -21.75
C ASP A 146 -11.69 -5.35 -20.34
N LYS A 147 -12.47 -4.52 -19.67
CA LYS A 147 -13.03 -4.78 -18.34
C LYS A 147 -13.77 -6.10 -18.25
N SER A 148 -14.46 -6.51 -19.31
CA SER A 148 -15.18 -7.79 -19.38
C SER A 148 -14.27 -9.02 -19.28
N ARG A 149 -12.96 -8.84 -19.43
CA ARG A 149 -11.92 -9.86 -19.28
C ARG A 149 -11.05 -9.64 -18.03
N GLY A 150 -11.13 -8.44 -17.45
CA GLY A 150 -10.27 -7.98 -16.37
C GLY A 150 -10.80 -8.24 -14.98
N THR A 151 -9.94 -8.01 -14.01
CA THR A 151 -10.20 -8.06 -12.57
C THR A 151 -10.06 -6.66 -11.98
N LEU A 152 -11.11 -6.22 -11.29
CA LEU A 152 -11.10 -5.04 -10.41
C LEU A 152 -10.75 -5.48 -8.99
N VAL A 153 -9.82 -4.79 -8.35
CA VAL A 153 -9.63 -4.83 -6.90
C VAL A 153 -10.10 -3.49 -6.33
N THR A 154 -10.84 -3.51 -5.23
CA THR A 154 -11.41 -2.29 -4.64
C THR A 154 -11.75 -2.50 -3.16
N GLY A 155 -12.03 -1.43 -2.44
CA GLY A 155 -12.66 -1.41 -1.14
C GLY A 155 -14.12 -0.90 -1.22
N LEU A 156 -14.82 -0.90 -0.08
CA LEU A 156 -16.08 -0.17 0.05
C LEU A 156 -15.76 1.29 0.39
N PRO A 157 -16.24 2.27 -0.41
CA PRO A 157 -15.97 3.68 -0.16
C PRO A 157 -16.41 4.09 1.26
N VAL A 158 -15.49 4.59 2.08
CA VAL A 158 -15.76 4.90 3.50
C VAL A 158 -16.75 6.08 3.61
N ALA A 159 -16.58 7.10 2.77
CA ALA A 159 -17.37 8.34 2.81
C ALA A 159 -18.61 8.32 1.90
N MET A 160 -18.93 7.20 1.24
CA MET A 160 -20.07 7.12 0.34
C MET A 160 -21.39 7.11 1.12
N ASN A 161 -22.35 7.94 0.70
CA ASN A 161 -23.74 7.75 1.11
C ASN A 161 -24.31 6.51 0.39
N TYR A 162 -24.70 5.47 1.13
CA TYR A 162 -25.22 4.20 0.62
C TYR A 162 -26.72 4.30 0.28
N ASP A 163 -27.15 5.39 -0.36
CA ASP A 163 -28.51 5.49 -0.93
C ASP A 163 -28.67 4.63 -2.19
N GLU A 164 -29.91 4.45 -2.64
CA GLU A 164 -30.24 3.58 -3.77
C GLU A 164 -29.50 3.97 -5.05
N LYS A 165 -29.36 5.29 -5.33
CA LYS A 165 -28.70 5.79 -6.53
C LYS A 165 -27.20 5.46 -6.54
N ASN A 166 -26.52 5.70 -5.43
CA ASN A 166 -25.10 5.45 -5.30
C ASN A 166 -24.79 3.94 -5.32
N MET A 167 -25.64 3.14 -4.64
CA MET A 167 -25.54 1.69 -4.68
C MET A 167 -25.75 1.15 -6.10
N GLN A 168 -26.74 1.66 -6.86
CA GLN A 168 -26.94 1.24 -8.24
C GLN A 168 -25.74 1.60 -9.11
N THR A 169 -25.14 2.75 -8.92
CA THR A 169 -23.93 3.17 -9.64
C THR A 169 -22.76 2.25 -9.35
N LEU A 170 -22.53 1.90 -8.08
CA LEU A 170 -21.49 0.97 -7.66
C LEU A 170 -21.68 -0.41 -8.29
N ILE A 171 -22.89 -0.96 -8.25
CA ILE A 171 -23.21 -2.26 -8.85
C ILE A 171 -23.02 -2.23 -10.36
N ASN A 172 -23.45 -1.18 -11.05
CA ASN A 172 -23.25 -1.04 -12.48
C ASN A 172 -21.76 -1.02 -12.85
N ASN A 173 -20.93 -0.32 -12.05
CA ASN A 173 -19.48 -0.32 -12.22
C ASN A 173 -18.90 -1.72 -12.06
N PHE A 174 -19.34 -2.47 -11.04
CA PHE A 174 -18.85 -3.84 -10.81
C PHE A 174 -19.25 -4.81 -11.93
N GLN A 175 -20.46 -4.67 -12.49
CA GLN A 175 -20.96 -5.51 -13.57
C GLN A 175 -20.15 -5.38 -14.88
N ALA A 176 -19.43 -4.27 -15.07
CA ALA A 176 -18.55 -4.08 -16.22
C ALA A 176 -17.32 -5.00 -16.20
N TRP A 177 -16.97 -5.56 -15.04
CA TRP A 177 -15.78 -6.36 -14.85
C TRP A 177 -16.07 -7.86 -14.88
N LYS A 178 -15.10 -8.64 -15.38
CA LYS A 178 -15.18 -10.11 -15.32
C LYS A 178 -15.19 -10.62 -13.87
N LYS A 179 -14.36 -10.01 -13.02
CA LYS A 179 -14.27 -10.32 -11.60
C LYS A 179 -14.02 -9.04 -10.79
N VAL A 180 -14.60 -9.00 -9.59
CA VAL A 180 -14.32 -7.98 -8.58
C VAL A 180 -13.78 -8.68 -7.32
N ARG A 181 -12.80 -8.05 -6.67
CA ARG A 181 -12.20 -8.51 -5.42
C ARG A 181 -12.17 -7.37 -4.41
N MET A 182 -12.61 -7.66 -3.19
CA MET A 182 -12.40 -6.83 -2.00
C MET A 182 -11.51 -7.64 -1.08
N ILE A 183 -10.24 -7.26 -0.98
CA ILE A 183 -9.22 -8.08 -0.31
C ILE A 183 -8.77 -7.51 1.02
N GLY A 184 -9.11 -6.24 1.33
CA GLY A 184 -8.85 -5.61 2.62
C GLY A 184 -7.37 -5.31 2.89
N SER A 185 -6.61 -5.01 1.84
CA SER A 185 -5.22 -4.57 1.86
C SER A 185 -4.95 -3.75 0.60
N ALA A 186 -4.67 -2.48 0.76
CA ALA A 186 -4.40 -1.55 -0.34
C ALA A 186 -3.02 -1.80 -0.96
N ALA A 187 -2.03 -2.12 -0.15
CA ALA A 187 -0.71 -2.49 -0.61
C ALA A 187 -0.75 -3.75 -1.49
N ILE A 188 -1.43 -4.83 -1.03
CA ILE A 188 -1.58 -6.06 -1.82
C ILE A 188 -2.42 -5.80 -3.08
N ALA A 189 -3.47 -4.98 -3.00
CA ALA A 189 -4.25 -4.59 -4.18
C ALA A 189 -3.38 -3.91 -5.24
N SER A 190 -2.52 -2.99 -4.81
CA SER A 190 -1.60 -2.25 -5.68
C SER A 190 -0.59 -3.16 -6.38
N ILE A 191 0.04 -4.09 -5.65
CA ILE A 191 1.01 -5.03 -6.24
C ILE A 191 0.34 -6.10 -7.12
N TYR A 192 -0.95 -6.39 -6.93
CA TYR A 192 -1.68 -7.23 -7.87
C TYR A 192 -1.81 -6.55 -9.23
N VAL A 193 -2.03 -5.25 -9.29
CA VAL A 193 -2.02 -4.50 -10.55
C VAL A 193 -0.59 -4.46 -11.13
N ALA A 194 0.41 -4.07 -10.32
CA ALA A 194 1.80 -3.96 -10.75
C ALA A 194 2.38 -5.28 -11.29
N SER A 195 1.89 -6.43 -10.81
CA SER A 195 2.34 -7.76 -11.24
C SER A 195 1.41 -8.45 -12.25
N GLY A 196 0.43 -7.72 -12.83
CA GLY A 196 -0.46 -8.23 -13.87
C GLY A 196 -1.52 -9.23 -13.37
N LYS A 197 -1.76 -9.32 -12.05
CA LYS A 197 -2.77 -10.17 -11.43
C LYS A 197 -4.17 -9.50 -11.44
N ALA A 198 -4.21 -8.18 -11.60
CA ALA A 198 -5.41 -7.37 -11.74
C ALA A 198 -5.15 -6.21 -12.71
N GLU A 199 -6.22 -5.57 -13.21
CA GLU A 199 -6.13 -4.48 -14.17
C GLU A 199 -6.38 -3.12 -13.57
N LEU A 200 -7.16 -3.06 -12.50
CA LEU A 200 -7.48 -1.82 -11.79
C LEU A 200 -7.59 -2.09 -10.29
N TYR A 201 -6.98 -1.20 -9.50
CA TYR A 201 -7.32 -0.96 -8.11
C TYR A 201 -7.83 0.47 -7.96
N THR A 202 -8.98 0.64 -7.33
CA THR A 202 -9.54 1.96 -7.01
C THR A 202 -10.19 1.92 -5.64
N GLU A 203 -9.94 2.96 -4.86
CA GLU A 203 -10.54 3.17 -3.55
C GLU A 203 -10.65 4.66 -3.24
N SER A 204 -11.71 5.05 -2.51
CA SER A 204 -11.93 6.43 -2.06
C SER A 204 -11.84 6.50 -0.55
N GLY A 205 -11.16 7.52 -0.04
CA GLY A 205 -10.99 7.73 1.40
C GLY A 205 -9.95 6.78 2.02
N THR A 206 -8.96 6.34 1.25
CA THR A 206 -7.76 5.64 1.74
C THR A 206 -6.70 6.67 2.16
N ASN A 207 -5.59 6.23 2.73
CA ASN A 207 -4.53 7.12 3.19
C ASN A 207 -3.26 6.99 2.34
N LEU A 208 -2.38 7.99 2.44
CA LEU A 208 -1.14 8.02 1.67
C LEU A 208 -0.23 6.83 1.99
N TRP A 209 -0.17 6.39 3.25
CA TRP A 209 0.67 5.26 3.66
C TRP A 209 0.19 3.93 3.09
N ASP A 210 -1.11 3.76 2.86
CA ASP A 210 -1.70 2.56 2.26
C ASP A 210 -1.25 2.35 0.81
N VAL A 211 -1.00 3.45 0.05
CA VAL A 211 -0.89 3.40 -1.41
C VAL A 211 0.41 3.95 -1.99
N ALA A 212 1.17 4.79 -1.27
CA ALA A 212 2.34 5.47 -1.83
C ALA A 212 3.37 4.50 -2.42
N ALA A 213 3.67 3.40 -1.74
CA ALA A 213 4.59 2.39 -2.25
C ALA A 213 4.04 1.70 -3.51
N GLY A 214 2.76 1.34 -3.48
CA GLY A 214 2.07 0.72 -4.62
C GLY A 214 2.06 1.61 -5.87
N VAL A 215 1.89 2.92 -5.70
CA VAL A 215 1.97 3.93 -6.79
C VAL A 215 3.33 3.90 -7.46
N ALA A 216 4.42 3.96 -6.68
CA ALA A 216 5.78 3.93 -7.23
C ALA A 216 6.08 2.61 -7.95
N ILE A 217 5.70 1.46 -7.35
CA ILE A 217 5.91 0.13 -7.93
C ILE A 217 5.09 -0.03 -9.22
N CYS A 218 3.81 0.37 -9.23
CA CYS A 218 2.96 0.24 -10.42
C CYS A 218 3.47 1.06 -11.60
N ARG A 219 3.89 2.31 -11.36
CA ARG A 219 4.50 3.15 -12.39
C ARG A 219 5.78 2.54 -12.94
N ALA A 220 6.63 1.99 -12.08
CA ALA A 220 7.86 1.27 -12.47
C ALA A 220 7.57 -0.03 -13.27
N ALA A 221 6.39 -0.64 -13.08
CA ALA A 221 5.92 -1.81 -13.81
C ALA A 221 5.27 -1.48 -15.18
N GLY A 222 5.19 -0.19 -15.55
CA GLY A 222 4.56 0.28 -16.80
C GLY A 222 3.07 0.62 -16.67
N GLY A 223 2.53 0.60 -15.46
CA GLY A 223 1.15 0.99 -15.17
C GLY A 223 0.98 2.50 -15.00
N HIS A 224 -0.25 2.89 -14.69
CA HIS A 224 -0.64 4.26 -14.41
C HIS A 224 -1.22 4.36 -13.00
N ALA A 225 -0.91 5.46 -12.30
CA ALA A 225 -1.46 5.70 -10.98
C ALA A 225 -1.80 7.18 -10.79
N VAL A 226 -3.03 7.45 -10.31
CA VAL A 226 -3.56 8.78 -10.03
C VAL A 226 -3.94 8.87 -8.56
N ILE A 227 -3.33 9.83 -7.86
CA ILE A 227 -3.74 10.27 -6.53
C ILE A 227 -4.59 11.53 -6.72
N SER A 228 -5.76 11.58 -6.12
CA SER A 228 -6.65 12.72 -6.16
C SER A 228 -7.25 12.99 -4.78
N ASN A 229 -7.80 14.20 -4.59
CA ASN A 229 -8.43 14.62 -3.33
C ASN A 229 -7.54 14.47 -2.08
N LEU A 230 -6.21 14.58 -2.26
CA LEU A 230 -5.28 14.52 -1.13
C LEU A 230 -5.55 15.66 -0.15
N SER A 231 -5.89 15.30 1.07
CA SER A 231 -6.23 16.21 2.17
C SER A 231 -5.03 16.48 3.09
N ASN A 232 -5.17 17.40 4.03
CA ASN A 232 -4.12 17.73 4.99
C ASN A 232 -3.84 16.63 6.01
N ASP A 233 -4.76 15.69 6.19
CA ASP A 233 -4.64 14.50 7.06
C ASP A 233 -4.20 13.25 6.28
N PHE A 234 -3.76 13.46 5.01
CA PHE A 234 -3.26 12.43 4.08
C PHE A 234 -4.31 11.43 3.58
N SER A 235 -5.59 11.66 3.82
CA SER A 235 -6.67 10.93 3.16
C SER A 235 -6.74 11.33 1.69
N LEU A 236 -7.06 10.38 0.81
CA LEU A 236 -7.05 10.57 -0.64
C LEU A 236 -7.95 9.56 -1.37
N ASP A 237 -8.17 9.79 -2.65
CA ASP A 237 -8.70 8.80 -3.57
C ASP A 237 -7.59 8.28 -4.49
N ILE A 238 -7.61 6.98 -4.79
CA ILE A 238 -6.60 6.30 -5.58
C ILE A 238 -7.18 5.56 -6.78
N GLU A 239 -6.49 5.63 -7.89
CA GLU A 239 -6.65 4.74 -9.04
C GLU A 239 -5.28 4.25 -9.49
N ILE A 240 -5.08 2.94 -9.51
CA ILE A 240 -3.86 2.25 -10.00
C ILE A 240 -4.31 1.28 -11.08
N SER A 241 -3.81 1.43 -12.30
CA SER A 241 -4.25 0.63 -13.45
C SER A 241 -3.09 0.13 -14.31
N ASN A 242 -3.39 -0.82 -15.18
CA ASN A 242 -2.46 -1.30 -16.21
C ASN A 242 -2.27 -0.31 -17.38
N ASN A 243 -2.78 0.92 -17.28
CA ASN A 243 -2.71 1.95 -18.32
C ASN A 243 -3.42 1.60 -19.65
N LEU A 244 -4.27 0.60 -19.68
CA LEU A 244 -4.95 0.12 -20.89
C LEU A 244 -6.47 0.07 -20.73
N ILE A 245 -6.99 0.20 -19.50
CA ILE A 245 -8.41 0.15 -19.11
C ILE A 245 -8.92 1.52 -18.69
#